data_e139f7cc591ee957531fa9c45eedd55c
#
_entry.id   e139f7cc591ee957531fa9c45eedd55c
#
_cell.length_a   1.000
_cell.length_b   1.000
_cell.length_c   1.000
_cell.angle_alpha   90.00
_cell.angle_beta   90.00
_cell.angle_gamma   90.00
#
_symmetry.space_group_name_H-M   'P 1'
#
loop_
_entity.id
_entity.type
_entity.pdbx_description
1 polymer ?
#
loop_
_entity_poly.entity_id
_entity_poly.type
_entity_poly.pdbx_seq_one_letter_code
_entity_poly.pdbx_strand_id
1 'polypeptide(L)'
;MRKFLFLLIFILNLNTAAFSKNDLYEKIDLFGEVLENIKKDYVDEVDQAEMMDSAINGVLQSLDPYSAYMSPELFKEMQTDTRGEFGGLGIEIGMEAGVVKVISPIDDTPAAKAGIKAGDYIVKIGKDQVQGKTLMEAVKLMRGPVGTSINLTVRRKNVKKPLEFKITRKIIEVRSVNSEIISKEKNIGYIRLKSFNENSDKQFLKTIKNFEKNEKVKGYVLDLRNNPGGLLTQAINITDFFLDDGEIVSTKGRNVSETRKFFARRGDEVKGKPIVVLINNGSASAAEIFAGALKDHKRAIILGESSYGKGSVQSIIPLKNGGGIRLTISKYYLPSGKSISEVGVTPDILVEENGDDFKIKTEKDNQLNYAIKLFNS
;
A
#
# COMPACT_ATOMS: atom_id res chain seq x y z
N MET A 1 28.85 -63.51 -6.00
CA MET A 1 27.42 -63.12 -6.00
C MET A 1 27.10 -61.82 -5.25
N ARG A 2 27.82 -61.40 -4.23
CA ARG A 2 27.54 -60.17 -3.43
C ARG A 2 27.88 -58.85 -4.14
N LYS A 3 28.78 -58.83 -5.13
CA LYS A 3 29.19 -57.63 -5.88
C LYS A 3 28.24 -57.27 -7.08
N PHE A 4 27.45 -58.22 -7.55
CA PHE A 4 26.48 -58.01 -8.62
C PHE A 4 25.17 -57.37 -8.11
N LEU A 5 24.84 -57.59 -6.84
CA LEU A 5 23.62 -57.04 -6.23
C LEU A 5 23.74 -55.53 -5.95
N PHE A 6 24.94 -55.02 -5.70
CA PHE A 6 25.18 -53.57 -5.49
C PHE A 6 25.14 -52.79 -6.79
N LEU A 7 25.46 -53.36 -7.92
CA LEU A 7 25.42 -52.71 -9.22
C LEU A 7 23.96 -52.55 -9.72
N LEU A 8 23.09 -53.49 -9.38
CA LEU A 8 21.66 -53.43 -9.79
C LEU A 8 20.87 -52.39 -8.99
N ILE A 9 21.23 -52.13 -7.73
CA ILE A 9 20.60 -51.08 -6.88
C ILE A 9 21.03 -49.68 -7.31
N PHE A 10 22.22 -49.51 -7.86
CA PHE A 10 22.69 -48.19 -8.35
C PHE A 10 22.05 -47.77 -9.70
N ILE A 11 21.67 -48.74 -10.53
CA ILE A 11 20.98 -48.48 -11.81
C ILE A 11 19.49 -48.12 -11.61
N LEU A 12 18.85 -48.60 -10.54
CA LEU A 12 17.44 -48.29 -10.23
C LEU A 12 17.18 -46.87 -9.68
N ASN A 13 18.22 -46.19 -9.19
CA ASN A 13 18.07 -44.82 -8.64
C ASN A 13 18.29 -43.69 -9.68
N LEU A 14 18.66 -44.02 -10.92
CA LEU A 14 18.88 -42.99 -11.97
C LEU A 14 17.64 -42.67 -12.80
N ASN A 15 16.51 -43.37 -12.59
CA ASN A 15 15.31 -43.20 -13.43
C ASN A 15 14.22 -42.34 -12.83
N THR A 16 14.35 -41.78 -11.60
CA THR A 16 13.26 -40.97 -11.01
C THR A 16 13.30 -39.49 -11.37
N ALA A 17 14.37 -38.99 -11.97
CA ALA A 17 14.49 -37.58 -12.36
C ALA A 17 14.01 -37.29 -13.82
N ALA A 18 13.82 -38.31 -14.64
CA ALA A 18 13.45 -38.13 -16.05
C ALA A 18 11.92 -38.03 -16.26
N PHE A 19 11.10 -38.57 -15.36
CA PHE A 19 9.65 -38.60 -15.52
C PHE A 19 8.97 -37.23 -15.27
N SER A 20 9.57 -36.34 -14.46
CA SER A 20 8.98 -35.05 -14.13
C SER A 20 9.05 -34.01 -15.26
N LYS A 21 9.97 -34.15 -16.19
CA LYS A 21 10.21 -33.14 -17.24
C LYS A 21 9.27 -33.31 -18.44
N ASN A 22 8.87 -34.52 -18.77
CA ASN A 22 7.93 -34.79 -19.86
C ASN A 22 6.50 -34.33 -19.53
N ASP A 23 6.05 -34.51 -18.30
CA ASP A 23 4.67 -34.17 -17.89
C ASP A 23 4.39 -32.65 -18.00
N LEU A 24 5.35 -31.79 -17.66
CA LEU A 24 5.17 -30.33 -17.79
C LEU A 24 5.06 -29.88 -19.26
N TYR A 25 5.89 -30.43 -20.15
CA TYR A 25 5.82 -30.06 -21.57
C TYR A 25 4.53 -30.56 -22.23
N GLU A 26 4.06 -31.76 -21.93
CA GLU A 26 2.76 -32.27 -22.38
C GLU A 26 1.60 -31.37 -21.93
N LYS A 27 1.66 -30.81 -20.70
CA LYS A 27 0.65 -29.85 -20.20
C LYS A 27 0.74 -28.51 -20.91
N ILE A 28 1.93 -28.05 -21.27
CA ILE A 28 2.12 -26.82 -22.07
C ILE A 28 1.56 -27.00 -23.49
N ASP A 29 1.83 -28.15 -24.10
CA ASP A 29 1.28 -28.47 -25.44
C ASP A 29 -0.25 -28.56 -25.42
N LEU A 30 -0.84 -29.22 -24.42
CA LEU A 30 -2.28 -29.23 -24.19
C LEU A 30 -2.87 -27.83 -24.02
N PHE A 31 -2.17 -26.96 -23.24
CA PHE A 31 -2.59 -25.58 -23.07
C PHE A 31 -2.59 -24.82 -24.41
N GLY A 32 -1.55 -25.04 -25.25
CA GLY A 32 -1.47 -24.47 -26.60
C GLY A 32 -2.64 -24.91 -27.48
N GLU A 33 -2.97 -26.22 -27.47
CA GLU A 33 -4.11 -26.77 -28.21
C GLU A 33 -5.44 -26.15 -27.79
N VAL A 34 -5.66 -25.96 -26.49
CA VAL A 34 -6.85 -25.26 -25.95
C VAL A 34 -6.94 -23.83 -26.48
N LEU A 35 -5.83 -23.07 -26.46
CA LEU A 35 -5.80 -21.72 -26.98
C LEU A 35 -6.10 -21.63 -28.47
N GLU A 36 -5.58 -22.58 -29.29
CA GLU A 36 -5.86 -22.66 -30.72
C GLU A 36 -7.35 -22.97 -30.99
N ASN A 37 -7.94 -23.88 -30.23
CA ASN A 37 -9.36 -24.22 -30.36
C ASN A 37 -10.25 -23.03 -29.97
N ILE A 38 -9.92 -22.29 -28.89
CA ILE A 38 -10.64 -21.06 -28.51
C ILE A 38 -10.57 -20.04 -29.65
N LYS A 39 -9.36 -19.78 -30.18
CA LYS A 39 -9.18 -18.83 -31.28
C LYS A 39 -9.98 -19.19 -32.53
N LYS A 40 -10.10 -20.48 -32.83
CA LYS A 40 -10.73 -20.99 -34.03
C LYS A 40 -12.25 -21.08 -33.92
N ASP A 41 -12.75 -21.56 -32.77
CA ASP A 41 -14.13 -22.07 -32.68
C ASP A 41 -14.99 -21.29 -31.66
N TYR A 42 -14.42 -20.33 -30.90
CA TYR A 42 -15.21 -19.51 -29.97
C TYR A 42 -16.12 -18.54 -30.72
N VAL A 43 -17.33 -18.32 -30.18
CA VAL A 43 -18.43 -17.58 -30.87
C VAL A 43 -18.10 -16.13 -31.15
N ASP A 44 -17.30 -15.47 -30.29
CA ASP A 44 -16.88 -14.07 -30.44
C ASP A 44 -15.37 -13.97 -30.68
N GLU A 45 -14.93 -12.84 -31.26
CA GLU A 45 -13.50 -12.56 -31.36
C GLU A 45 -12.88 -12.40 -29.96
N VAL A 46 -11.73 -13.05 -29.72
CA VAL A 46 -11.04 -13.07 -28.43
C VAL A 46 -9.77 -12.23 -28.52
N ASP A 47 -9.58 -11.32 -27.58
CA ASP A 47 -8.29 -10.66 -27.37
C ASP A 47 -7.30 -11.66 -26.76
N GLN A 48 -6.32 -12.07 -27.57
CA GLN A 48 -5.32 -13.07 -27.17
C GLN A 48 -4.42 -12.56 -26.03
N ALA A 49 -4.15 -11.26 -25.94
CA ALA A 49 -3.31 -10.70 -24.89
C ALA A 49 -4.06 -10.74 -23.54
N GLU A 50 -5.32 -10.33 -23.52
CA GLU A 50 -6.17 -10.38 -22.32
C GLU A 50 -6.38 -11.82 -21.84
N MET A 51 -6.58 -12.76 -22.80
CA MET A 51 -6.72 -14.18 -22.48
C MET A 51 -5.45 -14.76 -21.85
N MET A 52 -4.26 -14.40 -22.38
CA MET A 52 -2.99 -14.85 -21.82
C MET A 52 -2.73 -14.24 -20.44
N ASP A 53 -3.01 -12.96 -20.24
CA ASP A 53 -2.91 -12.28 -18.94
C ASP A 53 -3.83 -12.97 -17.90
N SER A 54 -5.04 -13.34 -18.30
CA SER A 54 -6.00 -14.09 -17.48
C SER A 54 -5.48 -15.49 -17.11
N ALA A 55 -4.87 -16.20 -18.06
CA ALA A 55 -4.29 -17.52 -17.82
C ALA A 55 -3.11 -17.44 -16.83
N ILE A 56 -2.21 -16.47 -16.99
CA ILE A 56 -1.09 -16.24 -16.06
C ILE A 56 -1.62 -15.90 -14.66
N ASN A 57 -2.66 -15.06 -14.58
CA ASN A 57 -3.31 -14.76 -13.31
C ASN A 57 -3.95 -16.01 -12.68
N GLY A 58 -4.58 -16.86 -13.46
CA GLY A 58 -5.14 -18.12 -12.97
C GLY A 58 -4.10 -19.03 -12.32
N VAL A 59 -2.91 -19.13 -12.92
CA VAL A 59 -1.78 -19.88 -12.33
C VAL A 59 -1.33 -19.25 -11.01
N LEU A 60 -1.20 -17.94 -10.93
CA LEU A 60 -0.77 -17.26 -9.72
C LEU A 60 -1.82 -17.31 -8.59
N GLN A 61 -3.09 -17.15 -8.94
CA GLN A 61 -4.21 -17.23 -7.98
C GLN A 61 -4.42 -18.66 -7.43
N SER A 62 -3.97 -19.70 -8.14
CA SER A 62 -4.00 -21.07 -7.62
C SER A 62 -3.01 -21.28 -6.45
N LEU A 63 -2.05 -20.38 -6.25
CA LEU A 63 -1.08 -20.44 -5.16
C LEU A 63 -1.64 -19.83 -3.87
N ASP A 64 -2.21 -18.63 -3.98
CA ASP A 64 -2.80 -17.86 -2.88
C ASP A 64 -3.57 -16.62 -3.43
N PRO A 65 -4.43 -15.96 -2.64
CA PRO A 65 -5.23 -14.82 -3.10
C PRO A 65 -4.43 -13.52 -3.31
N TYR A 66 -3.15 -13.49 -2.98
CA TYR A 66 -2.31 -12.28 -3.03
C TYR A 66 -1.32 -12.29 -4.18
N SER A 67 -0.95 -13.46 -4.69
CA SER A 67 -0.10 -13.59 -5.87
C SER A 67 -0.88 -13.22 -7.13
N ALA A 68 -0.29 -12.35 -7.97
CA ALA A 68 -0.96 -11.83 -9.15
C ALA A 68 0.03 -11.38 -10.23
N TYR A 69 -0.39 -11.46 -11.47
CA TYR A 69 0.25 -10.79 -12.60
C TYR A 69 -0.22 -9.33 -12.67
N MET A 70 0.68 -8.46 -13.05
CA MET A 70 0.41 -7.05 -13.31
C MET A 70 0.81 -6.74 -14.75
N SER A 71 -0.13 -6.23 -15.55
CA SER A 71 0.18 -5.66 -16.86
C SER A 71 1.21 -4.53 -16.74
N PRO A 72 1.88 -4.10 -17.83
CA PRO A 72 2.81 -2.98 -17.78
C PRO A 72 2.23 -1.72 -17.13
N GLU A 73 0.96 -1.42 -17.38
CA GLU A 73 0.24 -0.28 -16.82
C GLU A 73 0.07 -0.42 -15.30
N LEU A 74 -0.47 -1.56 -14.84
CA LEU A 74 -0.68 -1.84 -13.42
C LEU A 74 0.64 -1.91 -12.65
N PHE A 75 1.67 -2.48 -13.26
CA PHE A 75 3.01 -2.54 -12.66
C PHE A 75 3.59 -1.15 -12.45
N LYS A 76 3.47 -0.26 -13.44
CA LYS A 76 3.89 1.14 -13.35
C LYS A 76 3.10 1.93 -12.30
N GLU A 77 1.80 1.69 -12.21
CA GLU A 77 0.94 2.32 -11.20
C GLU A 77 1.37 1.88 -9.79
N MET A 78 1.55 0.57 -9.57
CA MET A 78 2.03 0.02 -8.30
C MET A 78 3.41 0.59 -7.92
N GLN A 79 4.35 0.74 -8.88
CA GLN A 79 5.64 1.36 -8.61
C GLN A 79 5.50 2.82 -8.17
N THR A 80 4.57 3.56 -8.79
CA THR A 80 4.28 4.95 -8.45
C THR A 80 3.73 5.07 -7.02
N ASP A 81 2.79 4.21 -6.67
CA ASP A 81 2.19 4.18 -5.33
C ASP A 81 3.23 3.77 -4.27
N THR A 82 4.10 2.82 -4.60
CA THR A 82 5.19 2.37 -3.73
C THR A 82 6.20 3.48 -3.45
N ARG A 83 6.58 4.25 -4.48
CA ARG A 83 7.45 5.43 -4.32
C ARG A 83 6.79 6.52 -3.49
N GLY A 84 5.46 6.60 -3.49
CA GLY A 84 4.71 7.68 -2.85
C GLY A 84 4.94 9.03 -3.54
N GLU A 85 5.27 9.00 -4.83
CA GLU A 85 5.46 10.19 -5.64
C GLU A 85 5.13 9.92 -7.12
N PHE A 86 4.67 10.93 -7.82
CA PHE A 86 4.36 10.85 -9.25
C PHE A 86 4.65 12.15 -9.99
N GLY A 87 4.92 12.03 -11.28
CA GLY A 87 5.01 13.20 -12.16
C GLY A 87 3.60 13.76 -12.44
N GLY A 88 3.35 14.99 -12.00
CA GLY A 88 2.03 15.58 -12.09
C GLY A 88 1.99 17.08 -11.83
N LEU A 89 0.79 17.59 -11.61
CA LEU A 89 0.51 19.01 -11.44
C LEU A 89 0.31 19.43 -9.99
N GLY A 90 -0.05 18.47 -9.11
CA GLY A 90 -0.35 18.72 -7.69
C GLY A 90 -1.73 19.34 -7.49
N ILE A 91 -2.77 18.67 -8.01
CA ILE A 91 -4.16 19.08 -7.88
C ILE A 91 -4.96 17.91 -7.31
N GLU A 92 -5.71 18.17 -6.26
CA GLU A 92 -6.75 17.27 -5.78
C GLU A 92 -8.04 17.57 -6.55
N ILE A 93 -8.62 16.54 -7.17
CA ILE A 93 -9.77 16.69 -8.07
C ILE A 93 -10.89 15.71 -7.73
N GLY A 94 -12.10 16.07 -8.12
CA GLY A 94 -13.29 15.24 -8.05
C GLY A 94 -14.17 15.42 -9.27
N MET A 95 -15.24 14.63 -9.37
CA MET A 95 -16.27 14.79 -10.39
C MET A 95 -17.47 15.52 -9.80
N GLU A 96 -17.97 16.54 -10.51
CA GLU A 96 -19.20 17.24 -10.19
C GLU A 96 -19.97 17.51 -11.49
N ALA A 97 -21.19 16.99 -11.59
CA ALA A 97 -22.06 17.10 -12.77
C ALA A 97 -21.36 16.70 -14.10
N GLY A 98 -20.57 15.63 -14.09
CA GLY A 98 -19.86 15.12 -15.28
C GLY A 98 -18.64 15.94 -15.71
N VAL A 99 -18.17 16.87 -14.87
CA VAL A 99 -17.00 17.71 -15.12
C VAL A 99 -15.98 17.56 -14.01
N VAL A 100 -14.69 17.63 -14.32
CA VAL A 100 -13.63 17.60 -13.33
C VAL A 100 -13.55 18.92 -12.57
N LYS A 101 -13.79 18.86 -11.26
CA LYS A 101 -13.67 20.00 -10.34
C LYS A 101 -12.39 19.94 -9.53
N VAL A 102 -11.70 21.04 -9.43
CA VAL A 102 -10.57 21.20 -8.50
C VAL A 102 -11.13 21.32 -7.07
N ILE A 103 -10.81 20.33 -6.23
CA ILE A 103 -11.11 20.38 -4.80
C ILE A 103 -10.12 21.34 -4.15
N SER A 104 -8.81 21.12 -4.37
CA SER A 104 -7.74 22.00 -3.90
C SER A 104 -6.47 21.82 -4.73
N PRO A 105 -5.74 22.87 -5.10
CA PRO A 105 -4.34 22.75 -5.45
C PRO A 105 -3.54 22.41 -4.19
N ILE A 106 -2.52 21.55 -4.32
CA ILE A 106 -1.59 21.24 -3.24
C ILE A 106 -0.57 22.38 -3.16
N ASP A 107 -0.31 22.88 -1.96
CA ASP A 107 0.64 23.96 -1.74
C ASP A 107 2.03 23.65 -2.31
N ASP A 108 2.73 24.67 -2.79
CA ASP A 108 4.07 24.60 -3.39
C ASP A 108 4.19 23.81 -4.70
N THR A 109 3.10 23.24 -5.20
CA THR A 109 3.07 22.48 -6.47
C THR A 109 2.99 23.34 -7.71
N PRO A 110 3.24 22.78 -8.90
CA PRO A 110 3.13 23.50 -10.16
C PRO A 110 1.77 24.16 -10.40
N ALA A 111 0.68 23.47 -10.03
CA ALA A 111 -0.68 24.00 -10.22
C ALA A 111 -0.98 25.19 -9.30
N ALA A 112 -0.58 25.11 -8.04
CA ALA A 112 -0.72 26.22 -7.10
C ALA A 112 0.06 27.45 -7.59
N LYS A 113 1.30 27.26 -8.04
CA LYS A 113 2.16 28.32 -8.59
C LYS A 113 1.63 28.89 -9.90
N ALA A 114 0.94 28.11 -10.70
CA ALA A 114 0.27 28.58 -11.92
C ALA A 114 -1.02 29.37 -11.64
N GLY A 115 -1.54 29.35 -10.42
CA GLY A 115 -2.76 30.07 -10.04
C GLY A 115 -4.07 29.30 -10.23
N ILE A 116 -4.01 27.97 -10.29
CA ILE A 116 -5.19 27.10 -10.16
C ILE A 116 -5.77 27.29 -8.76
N LYS A 117 -7.10 27.34 -8.65
CA LYS A 117 -7.81 27.58 -7.37
C LYS A 117 -8.84 26.50 -7.08
N ALA A 118 -9.15 26.31 -5.81
CA ALA A 118 -10.29 25.49 -5.39
C ALA A 118 -11.58 26.00 -6.04
N GLY A 119 -12.42 25.07 -6.50
CA GLY A 119 -13.66 25.36 -7.21
C GLY A 119 -13.51 25.63 -8.73
N ASP A 120 -12.31 25.57 -9.27
CA ASP A 120 -12.09 25.61 -10.73
C ASP A 120 -12.65 24.35 -11.39
N TYR A 121 -13.24 24.48 -12.58
CA TYR A 121 -13.67 23.35 -13.40
C TYR A 121 -12.73 23.17 -14.59
N ILE A 122 -12.05 22.05 -14.65
CA ILE A 122 -11.17 21.70 -15.77
C ILE A 122 -12.02 21.18 -16.91
N VAL A 123 -12.08 21.91 -18.01
CA VAL A 123 -12.91 21.57 -19.17
C VAL A 123 -12.09 20.94 -20.31
N LYS A 124 -10.75 21.20 -20.34
CA LYS A 124 -9.86 20.63 -21.35
C LYS A 124 -8.49 20.34 -20.76
N ILE A 125 -7.90 19.21 -21.13
CA ILE A 125 -6.56 18.75 -20.74
C ILE A 125 -5.76 18.46 -22.01
N GLY A 126 -4.76 19.32 -22.32
CA GLY A 126 -4.07 19.26 -23.59
C GLY A 126 -5.00 19.49 -24.78
N LYS A 127 -5.18 18.49 -25.63
CA LYS A 127 -6.11 18.49 -26.77
C LYS A 127 -7.47 17.89 -26.42
N ASP A 128 -7.59 17.20 -25.31
CA ASP A 128 -8.74 16.39 -24.93
C ASP A 128 -9.79 17.20 -24.16
N GLN A 129 -11.05 17.10 -24.58
CA GLN A 129 -12.19 17.58 -23.78
C GLN A 129 -12.39 16.64 -22.59
N VAL A 130 -12.73 17.21 -21.43
CA VAL A 130 -12.93 16.43 -20.18
C VAL A 130 -14.35 15.88 -20.10
N GLN A 131 -15.31 16.51 -20.76
CA GLN A 131 -16.70 16.07 -20.75
C GLN A 131 -16.84 14.62 -21.26
N GLY A 132 -17.52 13.79 -20.50
CA GLY A 132 -17.71 12.35 -20.81
C GLY A 132 -16.55 11.43 -20.39
N LYS A 133 -15.46 11.98 -19.85
CA LYS A 133 -14.35 11.19 -19.30
C LYS A 133 -14.61 10.86 -17.83
N THR A 134 -14.08 9.72 -17.42
CA THR A 134 -14.02 9.35 -15.99
C THR A 134 -12.95 10.16 -15.27
N LEU A 135 -13.03 10.21 -13.92
CA LEU A 135 -12.00 10.85 -13.10
C LEU A 135 -10.63 10.25 -13.36
N MET A 136 -10.55 8.92 -13.51
CA MET A 136 -9.30 8.21 -13.74
C MET A 136 -8.66 8.56 -15.08
N GLU A 137 -9.44 8.69 -16.14
CA GLU A 137 -8.95 9.14 -17.45
C GLU A 137 -8.41 10.57 -17.39
N ALA A 138 -9.08 11.47 -16.68
CA ALA A 138 -8.60 12.82 -16.47
C ALA A 138 -7.28 12.84 -15.68
N VAL A 139 -7.17 12.03 -14.62
CA VAL A 139 -5.92 11.84 -13.86
C VAL A 139 -4.80 11.33 -14.75
N LYS A 140 -5.07 10.30 -15.59
CA LYS A 140 -4.08 9.73 -16.52
C LYS A 140 -3.55 10.79 -17.51
N LEU A 141 -4.41 11.67 -18.01
CA LEU A 141 -4.01 12.77 -18.91
C LEU A 141 -3.16 13.82 -18.18
N MET A 142 -3.47 14.15 -16.93
CA MET A 142 -2.74 15.15 -16.15
C MET A 142 -1.39 14.63 -15.65
N ARG A 143 -1.26 13.32 -15.31
CA ARG A 143 0.00 12.69 -14.98
C ARG A 143 0.91 12.57 -16.21
N GLY A 144 2.21 12.40 -15.99
CA GLY A 144 3.18 12.18 -17.06
C GLY A 144 4.62 12.43 -16.62
N PRO A 145 5.61 12.28 -17.54
CA PRO A 145 7.01 12.47 -17.21
C PRO A 145 7.29 13.85 -16.64
N VAL A 146 8.12 13.90 -15.60
CA VAL A 146 8.60 15.15 -15.00
C VAL A 146 9.32 16.00 -16.05
N GLY A 147 9.10 17.30 -16.00
CA GLY A 147 9.66 18.27 -16.98
C GLY A 147 8.81 18.47 -18.22
N THR A 148 7.82 17.60 -18.51
CA THR A 148 6.88 17.83 -19.63
C THR A 148 5.82 18.83 -19.25
N SER A 149 5.32 19.62 -20.22
CA SER A 149 4.27 20.61 -19.98
C SER A 149 2.94 20.15 -20.55
N ILE A 150 1.86 20.58 -19.90
CA ILE A 150 0.49 20.38 -20.34
C ILE A 150 -0.32 21.68 -20.21
N ASN A 151 -1.25 21.90 -21.14
CA ASN A 151 -2.18 23.01 -21.07
C ASN A 151 -3.48 22.56 -20.43
N LEU A 152 -3.96 23.29 -19.45
CA LEU A 152 -5.31 23.13 -18.87
C LEU A 152 -6.17 24.31 -19.26
N THR A 153 -7.38 24.05 -19.78
CA THR A 153 -8.41 25.06 -19.92
C THR A 153 -9.39 24.93 -18.77
N VAL A 154 -9.60 26.00 -18.04
CA VAL A 154 -10.34 26.02 -16.79
C VAL A 154 -11.48 27.05 -16.86
N ARG A 155 -12.65 26.67 -16.35
CA ARG A 155 -13.73 27.60 -16.05
C ARG A 155 -13.75 27.92 -14.57
N ARG A 156 -13.75 29.21 -14.26
CA ARG A 156 -13.80 29.73 -12.88
C ARG A 156 -15.06 30.55 -12.67
N LYS A 157 -15.71 30.37 -11.52
CA LYS A 157 -16.90 31.13 -11.13
C LYS A 157 -16.58 32.64 -11.20
N ASN A 158 -17.49 33.40 -11.73
CA ASN A 158 -17.39 34.87 -11.92
C ASN A 158 -16.33 35.33 -12.96
N VAL A 159 -15.76 34.45 -13.75
CA VAL A 159 -14.85 34.77 -14.86
C VAL A 159 -15.52 34.41 -16.18
N LYS A 160 -15.81 35.41 -17.04
CA LYS A 160 -16.55 35.18 -18.28
C LYS A 160 -15.82 34.32 -19.31
N LYS A 161 -14.51 34.49 -19.43
CA LYS A 161 -13.68 33.75 -20.40
C LYS A 161 -13.02 32.57 -19.75
N PRO A 162 -12.85 31.41 -20.44
CA PRO A 162 -12.00 30.32 -19.95
C PRO A 162 -10.59 30.84 -19.72
N LEU A 163 -9.94 30.29 -18.67
CA LEU A 163 -8.56 30.56 -18.33
C LEU A 163 -7.68 29.40 -18.86
N GLU A 164 -6.55 29.76 -19.42
CA GLU A 164 -5.56 28.78 -19.91
C GLU A 164 -4.32 28.79 -19.03
N PHE A 165 -3.88 27.60 -18.62
CA PHE A 165 -2.71 27.42 -17.78
C PHE A 165 -1.76 26.43 -18.46
N LYS A 166 -0.55 26.86 -18.79
CA LYS A 166 0.54 25.97 -19.20
C LYS A 166 1.33 25.59 -17.96
N ILE A 167 1.27 24.31 -17.58
CA ILE A 167 1.84 23.80 -16.33
C ILE A 167 2.86 22.71 -16.64
N THR A 168 4.09 22.86 -16.12
CA THR A 168 5.14 21.86 -16.25
C THR A 168 5.03 20.87 -15.10
N ARG A 169 4.96 19.58 -15.42
CA ARG A 169 4.88 18.50 -14.44
C ARG A 169 6.14 18.45 -13.58
N LYS A 170 5.95 18.28 -12.30
CA LYS A 170 7.01 18.03 -11.31
C LYS A 170 6.71 16.78 -10.52
N ILE A 171 7.67 16.33 -9.71
CA ILE A 171 7.43 15.30 -8.70
C ILE A 171 6.43 15.86 -7.69
N ILE A 172 5.34 15.14 -7.48
CA ILE A 172 4.33 15.40 -6.47
C ILE A 172 4.42 14.30 -5.42
N GLU A 173 4.81 14.65 -4.22
CA GLU A 173 4.87 13.72 -3.09
C GLU A 173 3.46 13.44 -2.56
N VAL A 174 3.15 12.15 -2.38
CA VAL A 174 1.92 11.71 -1.72
C VAL A 174 2.11 11.81 -0.21
N ARG A 175 1.30 12.63 0.46
CA ARG A 175 1.33 12.72 1.91
C ARG A 175 0.75 11.44 2.52
N SER A 176 1.64 10.56 2.99
CA SER A 176 1.26 9.35 3.74
C SER A 176 0.93 9.65 5.20
N VAL A 177 1.42 10.78 5.74
CA VAL A 177 1.26 11.18 7.14
C VAL A 177 0.45 12.46 7.25
N ASN A 178 -0.65 12.40 8.01
CA ASN A 178 -1.39 13.56 8.45
C ASN A 178 -1.25 13.70 9.98
N SER A 179 -1.08 14.91 10.47
CA SER A 179 -0.85 15.11 11.92
C SER A 179 -1.40 16.42 12.42
N GLU A 180 -1.79 16.44 13.69
CA GLU A 180 -2.22 17.63 14.42
C GLU A 180 -2.13 17.38 15.93
N ILE A 181 -2.19 18.47 16.72
CA ILE A 181 -2.41 18.39 18.16
C ILE A 181 -3.91 18.33 18.41
N ILE A 182 -4.37 17.25 19.02
CA ILE A 182 -5.76 17.08 19.45
C ILE A 182 -5.87 17.31 20.96
N SER A 183 -7.07 17.69 21.44
CA SER A 183 -7.34 18.02 22.85
C SER A 183 -6.40 19.10 23.38
N LYS A 184 -6.75 20.38 23.18
CA LYS A 184 -5.93 21.54 23.60
C LYS A 184 -5.50 21.48 25.09
N GLU A 185 -6.30 20.88 25.96
CA GLU A 185 -6.00 20.72 27.38
C GLU A 185 -4.94 19.63 27.65
N LYS A 186 -4.93 18.57 26.84
CA LYS A 186 -4.09 17.39 27.03
C LYS A 186 -2.85 17.37 26.14
N ASN A 187 -2.82 18.17 25.08
CA ASN A 187 -1.75 18.24 24.09
C ASN A 187 -1.32 16.86 23.58
N ILE A 188 -2.28 16.12 23.02
CA ILE A 188 -2.04 14.80 22.44
C ILE A 188 -1.64 14.96 20.98
N GLY A 189 -0.52 14.38 20.60
CA GLY A 189 -0.08 14.30 19.19
C GLY A 189 -0.87 13.22 18.45
N TYR A 190 -1.73 13.61 17.52
CA TYR A 190 -2.41 12.69 16.62
C TYR A 190 -1.61 12.57 15.32
N ILE A 191 -1.28 11.33 14.93
CA ILE A 191 -0.57 11.02 13.69
C ILE A 191 -1.33 9.91 12.97
N ARG A 192 -1.90 10.24 11.80
CA ARG A 192 -2.51 9.26 10.92
C ARG A 192 -1.55 8.87 9.81
N LEU A 193 -1.21 7.58 9.74
CA LEU A 193 -0.42 6.98 8.69
C LEU A 193 -1.35 6.24 7.73
N LYS A 194 -1.44 6.70 6.48
CA LYS A 194 -2.37 6.16 5.47
C LYS A 194 -1.80 4.97 4.70
N SER A 195 -0.48 4.93 4.52
CA SER A 195 0.24 3.87 3.80
C SER A 195 1.72 3.90 4.16
N PHE A 196 2.43 2.81 3.87
CA PHE A 196 3.87 2.66 4.08
C PHE A 196 4.61 2.72 2.73
N ASN A 197 4.75 3.93 2.15
CA ASN A 197 5.52 4.18 0.92
C ASN A 197 6.97 4.61 1.24
N GLU A 198 7.83 4.76 0.23
CA GLU A 198 9.26 5.05 0.40
C GLU A 198 9.59 6.34 1.18
N ASN A 199 8.62 7.25 1.32
CA ASN A 199 8.79 8.52 2.03
C ASN A 199 8.11 8.55 3.41
N SER A 200 7.45 7.47 3.83
CA SER A 200 6.62 7.46 5.04
C SER A 200 7.44 7.63 6.32
N ASP A 201 8.60 6.97 6.43
CA ASP A 201 9.49 7.08 7.60
C ASP A 201 10.01 8.51 7.80
N LYS A 202 10.41 9.18 6.70
CA LYS A 202 10.90 10.57 6.75
C LYS A 202 9.80 11.53 7.18
N GLN A 203 8.59 11.38 6.59
CA GLN A 203 7.43 12.22 6.94
C GLN A 203 7.02 11.99 8.39
N PHE A 204 7.02 10.73 8.84
CA PHE A 204 6.65 10.35 10.19
C PHE A 204 7.65 10.89 11.22
N LEU A 205 8.95 10.68 11.02
CA LEU A 205 10.01 11.18 11.90
C LEU A 205 10.00 12.72 11.98
N LYS A 206 9.82 13.40 10.83
CA LYS A 206 9.68 14.87 10.81
C LYS A 206 8.51 15.31 11.67
N THR A 207 7.40 14.60 11.64
CA THR A 207 6.21 14.89 12.45
C THR A 207 6.49 14.71 13.94
N ILE A 208 7.09 13.58 14.35
CA ILE A 208 7.50 13.36 15.75
C ILE A 208 8.41 14.49 16.21
N LYS A 209 9.47 14.80 15.47
CA LYS A 209 10.41 15.87 15.84
C LYS A 209 9.74 17.23 15.98
N ASN A 210 8.74 17.54 15.15
CA ASN A 210 7.97 18.77 15.29
C ASN A 210 7.13 18.78 16.57
N PHE A 211 6.52 17.63 16.93
CA PHE A 211 5.76 17.50 18.17
C PHE A 211 6.64 17.52 19.42
N GLU A 212 7.81 16.88 19.37
CA GLU A 212 8.77 16.88 20.49
C GLU A 212 9.39 18.26 20.75
N LYS A 213 9.49 19.13 19.75
CA LYS A 213 9.86 20.53 19.94
C LYS A 213 8.80 21.31 20.73
N ASN A 214 7.57 20.89 20.70
CA ASN A 214 6.49 21.44 21.49
C ASN A 214 6.43 20.64 22.81
N GLU A 215 7.19 21.02 23.80
CA GLU A 215 7.36 20.36 25.11
C GLU A 215 6.04 20.05 25.85
N LYS A 216 4.89 20.50 25.29
CA LYS A 216 3.57 20.26 25.85
C LYS A 216 2.92 18.95 25.38
N VAL A 217 3.44 18.26 24.35
CA VAL A 217 2.89 16.97 23.91
C VAL A 217 3.13 15.92 24.99
N LYS A 218 2.04 15.35 25.51
CA LYS A 218 2.06 14.40 26.63
C LYS A 218 1.95 12.93 26.21
N GLY A 219 1.49 12.68 25.00
CA GLY A 219 1.32 11.32 24.44
C GLY A 219 0.85 11.35 23.00
N TYR A 220 0.69 10.17 22.42
CA TYR A 220 0.42 10.01 20.98
C TYR A 220 -0.76 9.09 20.71
N VAL A 221 -1.61 9.48 19.77
CA VAL A 221 -2.56 8.60 19.08
C VAL A 221 -2.05 8.36 17.67
N LEU A 222 -1.72 7.12 17.34
CA LEU A 222 -1.23 6.68 16.02
C LEU A 222 -2.37 5.97 15.31
N ASP A 223 -2.93 6.59 14.26
CA ASP A 223 -4.10 6.07 13.56
C ASP A 223 -3.70 5.33 12.29
N LEU A 224 -3.91 4.00 12.29
CA LEU A 224 -3.69 3.08 11.19
C LEU A 224 -4.99 2.55 10.59
N ARG A 225 -6.13 3.05 10.98
CA ARG A 225 -7.43 2.60 10.44
C ARG A 225 -7.47 2.82 8.93
N ASN A 226 -7.93 1.81 8.19
CA ASN A 226 -7.95 1.78 6.73
C ASN A 226 -6.55 1.96 6.08
N ASN A 227 -5.49 1.55 6.76
CA ASN A 227 -4.13 1.52 6.21
C ASN A 227 -3.85 0.12 5.63
N PRO A 228 -3.80 -0.07 4.30
CA PRO A 228 -3.61 -1.38 3.68
C PRO A 228 -2.16 -1.91 3.82
N GLY A 229 -1.28 -1.15 4.46
CA GLY A 229 0.13 -1.47 4.61
C GLY A 229 1.02 -0.78 3.58
N GLY A 230 1.94 -1.53 3.02
CA GLY A 230 2.95 -1.08 2.06
C GLY A 230 4.29 -1.79 2.26
N LEU A 231 5.39 -1.03 2.19
CA LEU A 231 6.74 -1.58 2.26
C LEU A 231 7.10 -2.10 3.67
N LEU A 232 7.62 -3.34 3.72
CA LEU A 232 8.16 -3.95 4.94
C LEU A 232 9.25 -3.07 5.58
N THR A 233 10.15 -2.52 4.76
CA THR A 233 11.24 -1.65 5.23
C THR A 233 10.71 -0.42 5.95
N GLN A 234 9.61 0.14 5.48
CA GLN A 234 8.97 1.30 6.11
C GLN A 234 8.28 0.94 7.43
N ALA A 235 7.64 -0.24 7.50
CA ALA A 235 7.11 -0.73 8.78
C ALA A 235 8.22 -0.89 9.82
N ILE A 236 9.35 -1.48 9.43
CA ILE A 236 10.52 -1.65 10.31
C ILE A 236 11.05 -0.29 10.75
N ASN A 237 11.31 0.64 9.81
CA ASN A 237 11.88 1.95 10.11
C ASN A 237 10.97 2.78 11.04
N ILE A 238 9.64 2.75 10.82
CA ILE A 238 8.70 3.53 11.62
C ILE A 238 8.51 2.89 13.00
N THR A 239 8.49 1.56 13.10
CA THR A 239 8.42 0.86 14.39
C THR A 239 9.67 1.14 15.23
N ASP A 240 10.84 1.18 14.60
CA ASP A 240 12.13 1.48 15.23
C ASP A 240 12.19 2.86 15.94
N PHE A 241 11.30 3.80 15.58
CA PHE A 241 11.21 5.10 16.28
C PHE A 241 10.60 5.02 17.68
N PHE A 242 10.03 3.89 18.05
CA PHE A 242 9.31 3.71 19.30
C PHE A 242 9.91 2.65 20.23
N LEU A 243 10.96 1.97 19.78
CA LEU A 243 11.59 0.87 20.53
C LEU A 243 13.07 1.16 20.74
N ASP A 244 13.56 0.91 21.95
CA ASP A 244 15.00 1.02 22.24
C ASP A 244 15.78 -0.16 21.66
N ASP A 245 15.20 -1.36 21.74
CA ASP A 245 15.77 -2.62 21.25
C ASP A 245 14.67 -3.67 20.98
N GLY A 246 15.10 -4.87 20.64
CA GLY A 246 14.22 -6.04 20.45
C GLY A 246 13.83 -6.30 19.00
N GLU A 247 13.28 -7.50 18.77
CA GLU A 247 12.81 -7.93 17.45
C GLU A 247 11.54 -7.15 17.06
N ILE A 248 11.49 -6.60 15.84
CA ILE A 248 10.30 -5.94 15.29
C ILE A 248 9.44 -6.97 14.56
N VAL A 249 10.06 -7.76 13.70
CA VAL A 249 9.38 -8.77 12.86
C VAL A 249 10.39 -9.79 12.37
N SER A 250 9.94 -11.02 12.16
CA SER A 250 10.68 -12.00 11.38
C SER A 250 9.90 -12.49 10.17
N THR A 251 10.62 -12.91 9.12
CA THR A 251 10.05 -13.51 7.91
C THR A 251 10.60 -14.93 7.76
N LYS A 252 9.73 -15.89 7.39
CA LYS A 252 10.14 -17.27 7.13
C LYS A 252 9.67 -17.65 5.73
N GLY A 253 10.63 -18.00 4.86
CA GLY A 253 10.40 -18.51 3.52
C GLY A 253 10.17 -20.01 3.49
N ARG A 254 10.27 -20.61 2.30
CA ARG A 254 10.15 -22.06 2.09
C ARG A 254 11.25 -22.83 2.82
N ASN A 255 12.47 -22.31 2.82
CA ASN A 255 13.63 -22.92 3.47
C ASN A 255 13.95 -22.20 4.78
N VAL A 256 14.46 -22.94 5.76
CA VAL A 256 14.85 -22.39 7.07
C VAL A 256 15.94 -21.31 6.93
N SER A 257 16.85 -21.47 5.95
CA SER A 257 17.89 -20.48 5.62
C SER A 257 17.36 -19.13 5.12
N GLU A 258 16.09 -19.05 4.73
CA GLU A 258 15.43 -17.83 4.28
C GLU A 258 14.77 -17.05 5.43
N THR A 259 14.94 -17.52 6.66
CA THR A 259 14.46 -16.80 7.84
C THR A 259 15.27 -15.53 8.06
N ARG A 260 14.59 -14.39 8.14
CA ARG A 260 15.21 -13.09 8.44
C ARG A 260 14.54 -12.49 9.65
N LYS A 261 15.35 -11.88 10.53
CA LYS A 261 14.88 -11.15 11.71
C LYS A 261 15.29 -9.69 11.63
N PHE A 262 14.40 -8.82 11.99
CA PHE A 262 14.63 -7.38 11.99
C PHE A 262 14.45 -6.85 13.41
N PHE A 263 15.41 -6.02 13.86
CA PHE A 263 15.51 -5.54 15.23
C PHE A 263 15.50 -4.01 15.26
N ALA A 264 14.99 -3.46 16.36
CA ALA A 264 15.09 -2.05 16.67
C ALA A 264 16.53 -1.67 17.01
N ARG A 265 16.94 -0.41 16.73
CA ARG A 265 18.32 0.06 16.85
C ARG A 265 18.46 1.51 17.27
N ARG A 266 17.40 2.32 17.13
CA ARG A 266 17.51 3.79 17.21
C ARG A 266 17.19 4.38 18.56
N GLY A 267 16.46 3.67 19.40
CA GLY A 267 15.91 4.20 20.62
C GLY A 267 14.55 4.91 20.42
N ASP A 268 13.87 5.16 21.52
CA ASP A 268 12.51 5.72 21.53
C ASP A 268 12.52 7.25 21.30
N GLU A 269 12.17 7.67 20.09
CA GLU A 269 12.10 9.09 19.69
C GLU A 269 11.04 9.90 20.46
N VAL A 270 10.07 9.23 21.10
CA VAL A 270 9.02 9.87 21.91
C VAL A 270 9.27 9.72 23.43
N LYS A 271 10.44 9.19 23.83
CA LYS A 271 10.97 9.21 25.19
C LYS A 271 10.00 8.62 26.23
N GLY A 272 9.47 7.44 25.94
CA GLY A 272 8.57 6.72 26.86
C GLY A 272 7.16 7.30 27.00
N LYS A 273 6.81 8.35 26.28
CA LYS A 273 5.45 8.91 26.31
C LYS A 273 4.41 7.86 25.94
N PRO A 274 3.21 7.88 26.57
CA PRO A 274 2.16 6.92 26.29
C PRO A 274 1.69 6.98 24.85
N ILE A 275 1.38 5.80 24.27
CA ILE A 275 0.94 5.65 22.89
C ILE A 275 -0.34 4.80 22.86
N VAL A 276 -1.33 5.25 22.09
CA VAL A 276 -2.49 4.46 21.68
C VAL A 276 -2.45 4.31 20.17
N VAL A 277 -2.53 3.07 19.68
CA VAL A 277 -2.61 2.78 18.24
C VAL A 277 -4.04 2.39 17.89
N LEU A 278 -4.64 3.09 16.93
CA LEU A 278 -5.97 2.78 16.40
C LEU A 278 -5.85 1.87 15.18
N ILE A 279 -6.56 0.73 15.21
CA ILE A 279 -6.65 -0.22 14.10
C ILE A 279 -8.11 -0.59 13.81
N ASN A 280 -8.37 -1.03 12.59
CA ASN A 280 -9.63 -1.66 12.19
C ASN A 280 -9.39 -2.74 11.13
N ASN A 281 -10.44 -3.34 10.62
CA ASN A 281 -10.35 -4.40 9.60
C ASN A 281 -9.67 -3.95 8.28
N GLY A 282 -9.58 -2.65 8.02
CA GLY A 282 -8.81 -2.09 6.91
C GLY A 282 -7.32 -1.92 7.19
N SER A 283 -6.83 -2.23 8.41
CA SER A 283 -5.42 -2.21 8.78
C SER A 283 -4.77 -3.54 8.39
N ALA A 284 -3.79 -3.53 7.46
CA ALA A 284 -3.25 -4.77 6.90
C ALA A 284 -1.71 -4.74 6.73
N SER A 285 -1.07 -5.91 6.67
CA SER A 285 0.34 -6.09 6.26
C SER A 285 1.32 -5.24 7.11
N ALA A 286 2.00 -4.24 6.52
CA ALA A 286 2.93 -3.34 7.21
C ALA A 286 2.31 -2.65 8.44
N ALA A 287 1.00 -2.31 8.39
CA ALA A 287 0.28 -1.75 9.52
C ALA A 287 0.12 -2.77 10.67
N GLU A 288 -0.05 -4.04 10.34
CA GLU A 288 -0.12 -5.12 11.31
C GLU A 288 1.23 -5.42 11.96
N ILE A 289 2.33 -5.33 11.19
CA ILE A 289 3.69 -5.44 11.72
C ILE A 289 3.93 -4.34 12.76
N PHE A 290 3.62 -3.10 12.40
CA PHE A 290 3.79 -1.95 13.28
C PHE A 290 2.96 -2.09 14.58
N ALA A 291 1.65 -2.31 14.45
CA ALA A 291 0.76 -2.45 15.61
C ALA A 291 1.11 -3.67 16.47
N GLY A 292 1.38 -4.82 15.83
CA GLY A 292 1.70 -6.08 16.52
C GLY A 292 3.03 -6.02 17.27
N ALA A 293 4.07 -5.41 16.68
CA ALA A 293 5.35 -5.23 17.34
C ALA A 293 5.21 -4.34 18.57
N LEU A 294 4.56 -3.17 18.46
CA LEU A 294 4.34 -2.28 19.62
C LEU A 294 3.49 -2.92 20.71
N LYS A 295 2.53 -3.77 20.33
CA LYS A 295 1.73 -4.57 21.27
C LYS A 295 2.59 -5.58 22.02
N ASP A 296 3.36 -6.41 21.29
CA ASP A 296 4.18 -7.47 21.88
C ASP A 296 5.25 -6.91 22.84
N HIS A 297 5.81 -5.75 22.50
CA HIS A 297 6.73 -5.00 23.38
C HIS A 297 6.01 -4.22 24.50
N LYS A 298 4.68 -4.25 24.58
CA LYS A 298 3.88 -3.46 25.54
C LYS A 298 4.19 -1.97 25.47
N ARG A 299 4.62 -1.50 24.29
CA ARG A 299 4.99 -0.09 24.07
C ARG A 299 3.77 0.79 23.80
N ALA A 300 2.71 0.23 23.27
CA ALA A 300 1.46 0.92 22.99
C ALA A 300 0.23 0.09 23.37
N ILE A 301 -0.86 0.75 23.67
CA ILE A 301 -2.19 0.14 23.77
C ILE A 301 -2.80 0.11 22.37
N ILE A 302 -3.22 -1.06 21.90
CA ILE A 302 -3.91 -1.23 20.64
C ILE A 302 -5.41 -1.15 20.86
N LEU A 303 -6.10 -0.23 20.17
CA LEU A 303 -7.51 0.06 20.35
C LEU A 303 -8.26 0.02 19.01
N GLY A 304 -9.49 -0.41 19.02
CA GLY A 304 -10.39 -0.46 17.86
C GLY A 304 -10.86 -1.86 17.56
N GLU A 305 -10.79 -2.29 16.31
CA GLU A 305 -11.22 -3.61 15.86
C GLU A 305 -10.02 -4.44 15.39
N SER A 306 -10.21 -5.76 15.27
CA SER A 306 -9.18 -6.66 14.76
C SER A 306 -8.76 -6.26 13.34
N SER A 307 -7.47 -6.33 13.06
CA SER A 307 -6.91 -6.04 11.74
C SER A 307 -7.22 -7.16 10.73
N TYR A 308 -6.84 -6.96 9.47
CA TYR A 308 -7.20 -7.81 8.34
C TYR A 308 -6.64 -9.24 8.39
N GLY A 309 -5.41 -9.44 8.87
CA GLY A 309 -4.76 -10.75 8.89
C GLY A 309 -3.93 -11.08 7.64
N LYS A 310 -3.30 -10.08 7.00
CA LYS A 310 -2.40 -10.30 5.88
C LYS A 310 -0.97 -10.58 6.34
N GLY A 311 -0.69 -11.84 6.66
CA GLY A 311 0.61 -12.29 7.15
C GLY A 311 1.60 -12.75 6.08
N SER A 312 1.41 -12.41 4.79
CA SER A 312 2.26 -12.84 3.68
C SER A 312 3.18 -11.73 3.17
N VAL A 313 4.44 -12.10 2.87
CA VAL A 313 5.44 -11.24 2.22
C VAL A 313 5.40 -11.46 0.72
N GLN A 314 5.15 -10.42 -0.06
CA GLN A 314 5.22 -10.48 -1.51
C GLN A 314 6.54 -9.93 -2.02
N SER A 315 7.12 -10.62 -3.01
CA SER A 315 8.17 -10.09 -3.87
C SER A 315 7.55 -9.58 -5.17
N ILE A 316 8.07 -8.47 -5.64
CA ILE A 316 7.70 -7.90 -6.94
C ILE A 316 8.81 -8.24 -7.92
N ILE A 317 8.48 -9.00 -8.95
CA ILE A 317 9.43 -9.51 -9.94
C ILE A 317 9.08 -8.88 -11.30
N PRO A 318 9.95 -7.99 -11.84
CA PRO A 318 9.74 -7.41 -13.17
C PRO A 318 9.81 -8.47 -14.26
N LEU A 319 8.99 -8.34 -15.29
CA LEU A 319 8.98 -9.20 -16.46
C LEU A 319 9.49 -8.47 -17.71
N LYS A 320 9.92 -9.26 -18.71
CA LYS A 320 10.50 -8.71 -19.97
C LYS A 320 9.51 -7.90 -20.80
N ASN A 321 8.23 -8.14 -20.66
CA ASN A 321 7.16 -7.39 -21.35
C ASN A 321 6.86 -6.02 -20.71
N GLY A 322 7.61 -5.62 -19.67
CA GLY A 322 7.36 -4.38 -18.91
C GLY A 322 6.34 -4.50 -17.79
N GLY A 323 5.66 -5.63 -17.67
CA GLY A 323 4.80 -5.97 -16.54
C GLY A 323 5.57 -6.54 -15.36
N GLY A 324 4.87 -7.14 -14.41
CA GLY A 324 5.48 -7.77 -13.24
C GLY A 324 4.59 -8.83 -12.62
N ILE A 325 5.18 -9.65 -11.78
CA ILE A 325 4.43 -10.54 -10.90
C ILE A 325 4.65 -10.16 -9.43
N ARG A 326 3.56 -10.17 -8.69
CA ARG A 326 3.55 -10.14 -7.24
C ARG A 326 3.43 -11.56 -6.75
N LEU A 327 4.45 -12.07 -6.08
CA LEU A 327 4.53 -13.45 -5.65
C LEU A 327 4.76 -13.54 -4.15
N THR A 328 3.99 -14.34 -3.45
CA THR A 328 4.19 -14.65 -2.03
C THR A 328 5.44 -15.52 -1.86
N ILE A 329 6.42 -15.01 -1.12
CA ILE A 329 7.70 -15.68 -0.90
C ILE A 329 7.96 -16.06 0.55
N SER A 330 7.26 -15.48 1.51
CA SER A 330 7.46 -15.71 2.95
C SER A 330 6.22 -15.36 3.75
N LYS A 331 6.21 -15.71 5.03
CA LYS A 331 5.21 -15.27 6.02
C LYS A 331 5.84 -14.41 7.10
N TYR A 332 5.07 -13.44 7.64
CA TYR A 332 5.46 -12.61 8.77
C TYR A 332 5.16 -13.27 10.10
N TYR A 333 6.05 -13.03 11.06
CA TYR A 333 5.88 -13.42 12.46
C TYR A 333 6.22 -12.24 13.35
N LEU A 334 5.34 -11.97 14.33
CA LEU A 334 5.54 -10.94 15.35
C LEU A 334 6.65 -11.35 16.33
N PRO A 335 7.15 -10.45 17.18
CA PRO A 335 8.15 -10.75 18.21
C PRO A 335 7.77 -11.93 19.11
N SER A 336 6.49 -12.08 19.44
CA SER A 336 5.95 -13.22 20.18
C SER A 336 6.03 -14.57 19.44
N GLY A 337 6.45 -14.58 18.18
CA GLY A 337 6.45 -15.75 17.31
C GLY A 337 5.08 -16.07 16.69
N LYS A 338 4.04 -15.31 16.99
CA LYS A 338 2.71 -15.48 16.40
C LYS A 338 2.71 -15.07 14.93
N SER A 339 2.02 -15.86 14.09
CA SER A 339 1.75 -15.48 12.71
C SER A 339 0.63 -14.44 12.65
N ILE A 340 0.76 -13.45 11.76
CA ILE A 340 -0.31 -12.48 11.46
C ILE A 340 -1.38 -13.11 10.55
N SER A 341 -1.03 -14.17 9.79
CA SER A 341 -1.91 -14.77 8.79
C SER A 341 -3.25 -15.19 9.38
N GLU A 342 -4.33 -14.74 8.76
CA GLU A 342 -5.74 -15.08 9.04
C GLU A 342 -6.30 -14.55 10.36
N VAL A 343 -5.47 -14.30 11.36
CA VAL A 343 -5.92 -13.85 12.70
C VAL A 343 -5.81 -12.32 12.85
N GLY A 344 -4.83 -11.71 12.18
CA GLY A 344 -4.51 -10.29 12.34
C GLY A 344 -3.97 -9.95 13.73
N VAL A 345 -3.97 -8.66 14.02
CA VAL A 345 -3.66 -8.10 15.34
C VAL A 345 -4.99 -7.80 16.03
N THR A 346 -5.25 -8.50 17.13
CA THR A 346 -6.40 -8.21 17.99
C THR A 346 -6.11 -6.99 18.86
N PRO A 347 -7.06 -6.06 19.06
CA PRO A 347 -6.85 -4.93 19.95
C PRO A 347 -6.73 -5.36 21.42
N ASP A 348 -6.10 -4.53 22.25
CA ASP A 348 -6.14 -4.69 23.72
C ASP A 348 -7.45 -4.19 24.28
N ILE A 349 -8.04 -3.18 23.61
CA ILE A 349 -9.35 -2.61 23.94
C ILE A 349 -10.20 -2.64 22.67
N LEU A 350 -11.18 -3.54 22.67
CA LEU A 350 -12.17 -3.62 21.58
C LEU A 350 -13.14 -2.44 21.67
N VAL A 351 -13.17 -1.64 20.61
CA VAL A 351 -14.13 -0.55 20.43
C VAL A 351 -14.61 -0.60 18.99
N GLU A 352 -15.83 -1.06 18.77
CA GLU A 352 -16.45 -1.13 17.44
C GLU A 352 -16.81 0.27 16.93
N GLU A 353 -16.79 0.45 15.60
CA GLU A 353 -17.25 1.67 14.95
C GLU A 353 -18.75 1.88 15.18
N ASN A 354 -19.17 3.07 15.57
CA ASN A 354 -20.51 3.34 16.07
C ASN A 354 -21.45 3.83 14.96
N GLY A 355 -22.24 2.91 14.38
CA GLY A 355 -23.33 3.20 13.44
C GLY A 355 -22.88 3.60 12.04
N ASP A 356 -23.87 3.72 11.12
CA ASP A 356 -23.66 4.00 9.69
C ASP A 356 -23.07 5.40 9.42
N ASP A 357 -23.14 6.29 10.40
CA ASP A 357 -22.64 7.67 10.34
C ASP A 357 -21.21 7.84 10.84
N PHE A 358 -20.53 6.73 11.18
CA PHE A 358 -19.15 6.76 11.64
C PHE A 358 -18.23 7.42 10.59
N LYS A 359 -17.42 8.36 11.04
CA LYS A 359 -16.38 8.99 10.21
C LYS A 359 -15.15 9.22 11.08
N ILE A 360 -14.04 8.71 10.59
CA ILE A 360 -12.74 8.91 11.23
C ILE A 360 -12.47 10.41 11.43
N LYS A 361 -12.04 10.77 12.66
CA LYS A 361 -11.66 12.12 13.03
C LYS A 361 -12.79 13.14 12.96
N THR A 362 -13.98 12.74 13.32
CA THR A 362 -15.14 13.64 13.56
C THR A 362 -15.62 13.50 14.99
N GLU A 363 -16.59 14.30 15.40
CA GLU A 363 -17.23 14.17 16.72
C GLU A 363 -17.86 12.78 16.93
N LYS A 364 -18.22 12.10 15.83
CA LYS A 364 -18.79 10.74 15.84
C LYS A 364 -17.72 9.63 15.89
N ASP A 365 -16.43 9.97 15.92
CA ASP A 365 -15.33 9.02 16.05
C ASP A 365 -15.19 8.53 17.50
N ASN A 366 -16.01 7.54 17.86
CA ASN A 366 -16.03 6.98 19.21
C ASN A 366 -14.70 6.30 19.60
N GLN A 367 -13.98 5.71 18.64
CA GLN A 367 -12.67 5.09 18.87
C GLN A 367 -11.63 6.14 19.24
N LEU A 368 -11.55 7.25 18.49
CA LEU A 368 -10.65 8.36 18.80
C LEU A 368 -11.01 9.01 20.12
N ASN A 369 -12.30 9.22 20.38
CA ASN A 369 -12.80 9.78 21.64
C ASN A 369 -12.43 8.89 22.83
N TYR A 370 -12.49 7.57 22.67
CA TYR A 370 -12.06 6.62 23.70
C TYR A 370 -10.55 6.69 23.93
N ALA A 371 -9.77 6.71 22.84
CA ALA A 371 -8.31 6.83 22.94
C ALA A 371 -7.89 8.11 23.71
N ILE A 372 -8.54 9.26 23.45
CA ILE A 372 -8.28 10.50 24.17
C ILE A 372 -8.57 10.38 25.68
N LYS A 373 -9.59 9.59 26.06
CA LYS A 373 -9.93 9.37 27.48
C LYS A 373 -8.84 8.59 28.22
N LEU A 374 -8.13 7.67 27.57
CA LEU A 374 -7.04 6.90 28.19
C LEU A 374 -5.87 7.76 28.68
N PHE A 375 -5.70 8.96 28.13
CA PHE A 375 -4.68 9.92 28.61
C PHE A 375 -5.13 10.73 29.85
N ASN A 376 -6.28 10.38 30.45
CA ASN A 376 -6.79 10.99 31.67
C ASN A 376 -6.51 10.17 32.93
N SER A 377 -6.19 8.92 32.75
CA SER A 377 -5.84 7.98 33.80
C SER A 377 -4.31 7.94 33.97
#